data_1fe014cdca2712ef154e5e13eabdf806
#
_entry.id   1fe014cdca2712ef154e5e13eabdf806
#
_cell.length_a   1.000
_cell.length_b   1.000
_cell.length_c   1.000
_cell.angle_alpha   90.00
_cell.angle_beta   90.00
_cell.angle_gamma   90.00
#
_symmetry.space_group_name_H-M   'P 1'
#
loop_
_entity.id
_entity.type
_entity.pdbx_description
1 polymer ?
#
loop_
_entity_poly.entity_id
_entity_poly.type
_entity_poly.pdbx_seq_one_letter_code
_entity_poly.pdbx_strand_id
1 'polypeptide(L)'
;MKRLFLTSSFSSVAKLFEDFAGEPVKGKKLAFIPTASLVEKVRFYVDDDRKAFEKLGLIIEELEVSTATTEEIAQALEQNDYIFISGGNTFYLMQELKKKGTDKLLIEQINNGKLYIGTSAGSIIASPTIEFVSDMDETKKALELTDYSGLHLVDFYFLPHYLNFPFKEVTQKIVNDYSPKIDLRPISNNQVITVLGNEIKTLEKPKRGTKK
;
A
#
# COMPACT_ATOMS: atom_id res chain seq x y z
N MET A 1 3.59 0.83 -18.55
CA MET A 1 3.48 2.15 -17.87
C MET A 1 3.01 1.89 -16.44
N LYS A 2 3.72 2.40 -15.43
CA LYS A 2 3.35 2.22 -14.01
C LYS A 2 1.99 2.83 -13.68
N ARG A 3 1.19 2.10 -12.89
CA ARG A 3 -0.14 2.51 -12.42
C ARG A 3 -0.23 2.23 -10.93
N LEU A 4 -0.08 3.27 -10.08
CA LEU A 4 -0.07 3.10 -8.63
C LEU A 4 -1.17 3.94 -7.98
N PHE A 5 -1.86 3.34 -7.01
CA PHE A 5 -2.88 3.98 -6.18
C PHE A 5 -2.45 3.81 -4.71
N LEU A 6 -1.77 4.82 -4.17
CA LEU A 6 -1.13 4.77 -2.86
C LEU A 6 -1.96 5.52 -1.82
N THR A 7 -2.44 4.80 -0.79
CA THR A 7 -3.38 5.32 0.20
C THR A 7 -2.88 5.15 1.63
N SER A 8 -3.37 5.98 2.54
CA SER A 8 -3.27 5.70 3.98
C SER A 8 -4.33 4.69 4.42
N SER A 9 -5.56 4.80 3.87
CA SER A 9 -6.71 3.95 4.15
C SER A 9 -7.53 3.81 2.88
N PHE A 10 -7.47 2.65 2.23
CA PHE A 10 -8.17 2.41 0.96
C PHE A 10 -9.69 2.55 1.13
N SER A 11 -10.26 1.94 2.16
CA SER A 11 -11.71 2.00 2.43
C SER A 11 -12.24 3.43 2.56
N SER A 12 -11.41 4.37 3.02
CA SER A 12 -11.77 5.77 3.12
C SER A 12 -11.89 6.47 1.77
N VAL A 13 -11.10 6.07 0.77
CA VAL A 13 -10.97 6.71 -0.55
C VAL A 13 -11.38 5.80 -1.72
N ALA A 14 -11.98 4.64 -1.45
CA ALA A 14 -12.32 3.61 -2.44
C ALA A 14 -13.09 4.14 -3.66
N LYS A 15 -13.91 5.17 -3.50
CA LYS A 15 -14.65 5.81 -4.62
C LYS A 15 -13.75 6.47 -5.66
N LEU A 16 -12.55 6.92 -5.26
CA LEU A 16 -11.58 7.52 -6.19
C LEU A 16 -10.85 6.46 -7.03
N PHE A 17 -10.96 5.19 -6.63
CA PHE A 17 -10.27 4.11 -7.32
C PHE A 17 -10.89 3.79 -8.68
N GLU A 18 -12.22 3.79 -8.82
CA GLU A 18 -12.90 3.51 -10.09
C GLU A 18 -12.50 4.51 -11.18
N ASP A 19 -12.46 5.80 -10.84
CA ASP A 19 -12.03 6.86 -11.76
C ASP A 19 -10.55 6.67 -12.16
N PHE A 20 -9.70 6.28 -11.21
CA PHE A 20 -8.29 6.05 -11.48
C PHE A 20 -8.04 4.78 -12.31
N ALA A 21 -8.80 3.72 -12.08
CA ALA A 21 -8.68 2.48 -12.84
C ALA A 21 -8.91 2.71 -14.34
N GLY A 22 -9.76 3.69 -14.71
CA GLY A 22 -10.03 4.07 -16.10
C GLY A 22 -10.77 2.98 -16.91
N GLU A 23 -11.31 1.98 -16.21
CA GLU A 23 -12.08 0.86 -16.77
C GLU A 23 -13.09 0.35 -15.73
N PRO A 24 -14.15 -0.35 -16.15
CA PRO A 24 -15.05 -1.00 -15.20
C PRO A 24 -14.31 -2.03 -14.34
N VAL A 25 -14.35 -1.84 -13.02
CA VAL A 25 -13.63 -2.72 -12.07
C VAL A 25 -14.45 -3.93 -11.64
N LYS A 26 -15.78 -3.89 -11.82
CA LYS A 26 -16.69 -4.99 -11.47
C LYS A 26 -16.33 -6.27 -12.22
N GLY A 27 -16.15 -7.36 -11.49
CA GLY A 27 -15.78 -8.68 -12.01
C GLY A 27 -14.28 -8.86 -12.27
N LYS A 28 -13.47 -7.82 -12.09
CA LYS A 28 -12.01 -7.91 -12.13
C LYS A 28 -11.47 -8.64 -10.90
N LYS A 29 -10.40 -9.38 -11.08
CA LYS A 29 -9.72 -10.13 -10.02
C LYS A 29 -8.65 -9.31 -9.32
N LEU A 30 -8.58 -9.45 -8.00
CA LEU A 30 -7.65 -8.75 -7.13
C LEU A 30 -6.83 -9.73 -6.32
N ALA A 31 -5.51 -9.78 -6.53
CA ALA A 31 -4.59 -10.43 -5.59
C ALA A 31 -4.53 -9.58 -4.32
N PHE A 32 -5.14 -10.07 -3.24
CA PHE A 32 -5.26 -9.38 -1.97
C PHE A 32 -4.22 -9.94 -0.99
N ILE A 33 -3.18 -9.14 -0.69
CA ILE A 33 -2.02 -9.54 0.12
C ILE A 33 -2.14 -8.93 1.53
N PRO A 34 -2.60 -9.68 2.56
CA PRO A 34 -2.77 -9.18 3.92
C PRO A 34 -1.53 -9.35 4.81
N THR A 35 -0.43 -9.86 4.30
CA THR A 35 0.78 -10.30 5.04
C THR A 35 1.26 -9.31 6.08
N ALA A 36 1.30 -8.00 5.79
CA ALA A 36 1.72 -6.96 6.74
C ALA A 36 0.96 -7.02 8.08
N SER A 37 -0.29 -7.47 8.06
CA SER A 37 -1.20 -7.48 9.21
C SER A 37 -1.04 -8.67 10.15
N LEU A 38 -0.31 -9.72 9.75
CA LEU A 38 -0.23 -10.98 10.50
C LEU A 38 0.35 -10.81 11.91
N VAL A 39 1.28 -9.89 12.06
CA VAL A 39 1.95 -9.62 13.35
C VAL A 39 1.26 -8.49 14.15
N GLU A 40 0.11 -8.02 13.69
CA GLU A 40 -0.67 -6.97 14.34
C GLU A 40 -1.80 -7.56 15.20
N LYS A 41 -2.01 -6.97 16.38
CA LYS A 41 -3.09 -7.37 17.29
C LYS A 41 -4.47 -6.91 16.80
N VAL A 42 -4.50 -5.80 16.05
CA VAL A 42 -5.72 -5.15 15.55
C VAL A 42 -5.69 -5.20 14.03
N ARG A 43 -6.70 -5.81 13.41
CA ARG A 43 -6.73 -6.08 11.97
C ARG A 43 -8.03 -5.67 11.28
N PHE A 44 -8.92 -4.94 11.94
CA PHE A 44 -10.22 -4.55 11.39
C PHE A 44 -10.12 -3.78 10.07
N TYR A 45 -9.02 -3.04 9.85
CA TYR A 45 -8.77 -2.28 8.64
C TYR A 45 -8.60 -3.18 7.40
N VAL A 46 -8.11 -4.41 7.58
CA VAL A 46 -8.01 -5.39 6.48
C VAL A 46 -9.41 -5.80 6.03
N ASP A 47 -10.33 -6.05 6.98
CA ASP A 47 -11.72 -6.38 6.68
C ASP A 47 -12.48 -5.19 6.06
N ASP A 48 -12.18 -3.96 6.50
CA ASP A 48 -12.78 -2.75 5.94
C ASP A 48 -12.35 -2.53 4.49
N ASP A 49 -11.06 -2.74 4.18
CA ASP A 49 -10.55 -2.67 2.81
C ASP A 49 -11.15 -3.78 1.94
N ARG A 50 -11.23 -5.03 2.44
CA ARG A 50 -11.90 -6.16 1.76
C ARG A 50 -13.33 -5.81 1.39
N LYS A 51 -14.13 -5.35 2.36
CA LYS A 51 -15.53 -4.92 2.13
C LYS A 51 -15.63 -3.78 1.12
N ALA A 52 -14.64 -2.89 1.09
CA ALA A 52 -14.62 -1.80 0.13
C ALA A 52 -14.42 -2.34 -1.30
N PHE A 53 -13.51 -3.29 -1.52
CA PHE A 53 -13.31 -3.95 -2.81
C PHE A 53 -14.53 -4.79 -3.23
N GLU A 54 -15.15 -5.52 -2.30
CA GLU A 54 -16.39 -6.27 -2.56
C GLU A 54 -17.53 -5.34 -3.02
N LYS A 55 -17.66 -4.16 -2.40
CA LYS A 55 -18.67 -3.15 -2.82
C LYS A 55 -18.41 -2.58 -4.21
N LEU A 56 -17.15 -2.53 -4.65
CA LEU A 56 -16.76 -2.18 -6.01
C LEU A 56 -17.01 -3.33 -7.00
N GLY A 57 -17.36 -4.52 -6.50
CA GLY A 57 -17.65 -5.71 -7.29
C GLY A 57 -16.42 -6.46 -7.78
N LEU A 58 -15.25 -6.26 -7.15
CA LEU A 58 -14.05 -7.05 -7.45
C LEU A 58 -14.17 -8.46 -6.87
N ILE A 59 -13.50 -9.40 -7.54
CA ILE A 59 -13.32 -10.78 -7.08
C ILE A 59 -11.99 -10.84 -6.32
N ILE A 60 -12.06 -11.09 -5.02
CA ILE A 60 -10.89 -11.10 -4.15
C ILE A 60 -10.29 -12.50 -4.10
N GLU A 61 -9.02 -12.62 -4.49
CA GLU A 61 -8.20 -13.80 -4.31
C GLU A 61 -7.12 -13.49 -3.27
N GLU A 62 -7.25 -14.06 -2.07
CA GLU A 62 -6.29 -13.82 -0.97
C GLU A 62 -4.98 -14.55 -1.24
N LEU A 63 -3.88 -13.84 -1.08
CA LEU A 63 -2.52 -14.36 -1.23
C LEU A 63 -1.70 -14.06 0.04
N GLU A 64 -1.49 -15.07 0.87
CA GLU A 64 -0.62 -14.93 2.05
C GLU A 64 0.82 -15.31 1.69
N VAL A 65 1.66 -14.29 1.48
CA VAL A 65 3.04 -14.47 0.98
C VAL A 65 3.92 -15.26 1.94
N SER A 66 3.72 -15.12 3.25
CA SER A 66 4.57 -15.80 4.25
C SER A 66 4.45 -17.34 4.19
N THR A 67 3.32 -17.86 3.74
CA THR A 67 3.03 -19.31 3.67
C THR A 67 2.98 -19.87 2.26
N ALA A 68 2.66 -19.05 1.26
CA ALA A 68 2.57 -19.48 -0.13
C ALA A 68 3.93 -19.90 -0.70
N THR A 69 3.93 -20.81 -1.67
CA THR A 69 5.12 -21.15 -2.47
C THR A 69 5.42 -20.05 -3.48
N THR A 70 6.64 -20.02 -4.00
CA THR A 70 7.02 -19.03 -5.03
C THR A 70 6.18 -19.20 -6.30
N GLU A 71 5.82 -20.43 -6.65
CA GLU A 71 4.97 -20.76 -7.81
C GLU A 71 3.54 -20.22 -7.63
N GLU A 72 2.96 -20.44 -6.45
CA GLU A 72 1.62 -19.90 -6.10
C GLU A 72 1.60 -18.37 -6.15
N ILE A 73 2.66 -17.73 -5.61
CA ILE A 73 2.80 -16.28 -5.65
C ILE A 73 2.88 -15.78 -7.10
N ALA A 74 3.76 -16.37 -7.91
CA ALA A 74 3.92 -15.98 -9.32
C ALA A 74 2.59 -16.12 -10.07
N GLN A 75 1.91 -17.27 -9.92
CA GLN A 75 0.62 -17.53 -10.55
C GLN A 75 -0.45 -16.54 -10.11
N ALA A 76 -0.57 -16.26 -8.82
CA ALA A 76 -1.54 -15.31 -8.32
C ALA A 76 -1.29 -13.89 -8.84
N LEU A 77 -0.02 -13.44 -8.86
CA LEU A 77 0.33 -12.13 -9.39
C LEU A 77 0.10 -12.02 -10.90
N GLU A 78 0.26 -13.11 -11.65
CA GLU A 78 0.01 -13.14 -13.10
C GLU A 78 -1.50 -13.14 -13.42
N GLN A 79 -2.29 -14.00 -12.76
CA GLN A 79 -3.69 -14.27 -13.11
C GLN A 79 -4.67 -13.20 -12.63
N ASN A 80 -4.29 -12.36 -11.65
CA ASN A 80 -5.13 -11.28 -11.16
C ASN A 80 -4.95 -10.01 -11.99
N ASP A 81 -6.04 -9.24 -12.19
CA ASP A 81 -6.02 -7.96 -12.91
C ASP A 81 -5.29 -6.88 -12.11
N TYR A 82 -5.46 -6.88 -10.79
CA TYR A 82 -4.91 -5.88 -9.87
C TYR A 82 -4.16 -6.55 -8.71
N ILE A 83 -3.24 -5.81 -8.10
CA ILE A 83 -2.50 -6.21 -6.90
C ILE A 83 -2.82 -5.23 -5.78
N PHE A 84 -3.27 -5.72 -4.63
CA PHE A 84 -3.46 -4.95 -3.42
C PHE A 84 -2.58 -5.49 -2.29
N ILE A 85 -1.87 -4.59 -1.62
CA ILE A 85 -1.11 -4.89 -0.40
C ILE A 85 -1.67 -4.07 0.76
N SER A 86 -2.08 -4.77 1.81
CA SER A 86 -2.72 -4.18 2.98
C SER A 86 -1.74 -3.41 3.89
N GLY A 87 -2.31 -2.69 4.85
CA GLY A 87 -1.58 -2.13 5.99
C GLY A 87 -1.17 -3.20 7.01
N GLY A 88 -0.38 -2.77 7.98
CA GLY A 88 0.21 -3.55 9.05
C GLY A 88 1.65 -3.14 9.29
N ASN A 89 2.51 -4.06 9.70
CA ASN A 89 3.92 -3.78 9.94
C ASN A 89 4.72 -3.79 8.64
N THR A 90 5.30 -2.64 8.30
CA THR A 90 6.05 -2.42 7.06
C THR A 90 7.33 -3.28 6.99
N PHE A 91 8.03 -3.44 8.10
CA PHE A 91 9.28 -4.22 8.15
C PHE A 91 9.00 -5.71 7.99
N TYR A 92 7.99 -6.24 8.69
CA TYR A 92 7.57 -7.63 8.54
C TYR A 92 7.13 -7.93 7.10
N LEU A 93 6.35 -7.03 6.50
CA LEU A 93 5.95 -7.15 5.10
C LEU A 93 7.17 -7.28 4.19
N MET A 94 8.13 -6.35 4.28
CA MET A 94 9.33 -6.40 3.43
C MET A 94 10.18 -7.64 3.68
N GLN A 95 10.27 -8.09 4.93
CA GLN A 95 10.95 -9.35 5.24
C GLN A 95 10.35 -10.52 4.47
N GLU A 96 9.03 -10.71 4.57
CA GLU A 96 8.37 -11.85 3.93
C GLU A 96 8.39 -11.75 2.39
N LEU A 97 8.24 -10.54 1.83
CA LEU A 97 8.39 -10.32 0.40
C LEU A 97 9.80 -10.70 -0.10
N LYS A 98 10.85 -10.26 0.59
CA LYS A 98 12.25 -10.55 0.21
C LYS A 98 12.62 -12.02 0.37
N LYS A 99 12.17 -12.67 1.46
CA LYS A 99 12.40 -14.10 1.69
C LYS A 99 11.91 -14.98 0.54
N LYS A 100 10.80 -14.61 -0.07
CA LYS A 100 10.17 -15.36 -1.18
C LYS A 100 10.57 -14.83 -2.57
N GLY A 101 11.35 -13.74 -2.65
CA GLY A 101 11.63 -13.05 -3.91
C GLY A 101 10.40 -12.37 -4.52
N THR A 102 9.33 -12.23 -3.75
CA THR A 102 8.07 -11.60 -4.17
C THR A 102 8.24 -10.12 -4.48
N ASP A 103 9.18 -9.45 -3.81
CA ASP A 103 9.57 -8.06 -4.08
C ASP A 103 9.94 -7.86 -5.55
N LYS A 104 10.75 -8.76 -6.13
CA LYS A 104 11.16 -8.72 -7.54
C LYS A 104 10.00 -9.00 -8.49
N LEU A 105 9.17 -10.01 -8.16
CA LEU A 105 7.98 -10.34 -8.95
C LEU A 105 6.97 -9.18 -8.98
N LEU A 106 6.75 -8.51 -7.84
CA LEU A 106 5.90 -7.32 -7.77
C LEU A 106 6.44 -6.20 -8.67
N ILE A 107 7.74 -5.88 -8.57
CA ILE A 107 8.38 -4.85 -9.39
C ILE A 107 8.20 -5.18 -10.88
N GLU A 108 8.40 -6.43 -11.28
CA GLU A 108 8.22 -6.88 -12.67
C GLU A 108 6.78 -6.68 -13.14
N GLN A 109 5.78 -7.20 -12.41
CA GLN A 109 4.36 -7.12 -12.77
C GLN A 109 3.89 -5.67 -12.88
N ILE A 110 4.32 -4.80 -11.94
CA ILE A 110 3.95 -3.39 -11.93
C ILE A 110 4.61 -2.63 -13.09
N ASN A 111 5.87 -2.91 -13.40
CA ASN A 111 6.56 -2.31 -14.56
C ASN A 111 5.93 -2.75 -15.89
N ASN A 112 5.38 -3.96 -15.95
CA ASN A 112 4.62 -4.48 -17.09
C ASN A 112 3.19 -3.89 -17.17
N GLY A 113 2.82 -2.99 -16.26
CA GLY A 113 1.58 -2.21 -16.31
C GLY A 113 0.45 -2.71 -15.42
N LYS A 114 0.68 -3.74 -14.60
CA LYS A 114 -0.32 -4.18 -13.62
C LYS A 114 -0.57 -3.07 -12.60
N LEU A 115 -1.84 -2.79 -12.33
CA LEU A 115 -2.22 -1.75 -11.39
C LEU A 115 -1.96 -2.22 -9.97
N TYR A 116 -1.19 -1.43 -9.23
CA TYR A 116 -0.83 -1.64 -7.83
C TYR A 116 -1.63 -0.72 -6.92
N ILE A 117 -2.18 -1.28 -5.86
CA ILE A 117 -2.92 -0.57 -4.84
C ILE A 117 -2.23 -0.83 -3.50
N GLY A 118 -1.76 0.21 -2.84
CA GLY A 118 -1.17 0.11 -1.50
C GLY A 118 -2.03 0.79 -0.46
N THR A 119 -2.10 0.20 0.73
CA THR A 119 -2.67 0.85 1.93
C THR A 119 -1.64 0.85 3.04
N SER A 120 -1.34 2.03 3.62
CA SER A 120 -0.39 2.19 4.75
C SER A 120 0.95 1.50 4.46
N ALA A 121 1.30 0.40 5.14
CA ALA A 121 2.52 -0.38 4.88
C ALA A 121 2.68 -0.73 3.39
N GLY A 122 1.60 -1.16 2.71
CA GLY A 122 1.61 -1.44 1.28
C GLY A 122 1.93 -0.21 0.42
N SER A 123 1.62 0.99 0.88
CA SER A 123 2.03 2.23 0.19
C SER A 123 3.46 2.63 0.53
N ILE A 124 3.89 2.47 1.78
CA ILE A 124 5.25 2.81 2.24
C ILE A 124 6.30 2.05 1.46
N ILE A 125 6.10 0.74 1.23
CA ILE A 125 7.07 -0.10 0.51
C ILE A 125 7.30 0.30 -0.95
N ALA A 126 6.42 1.13 -1.54
CA ALA A 126 6.65 1.70 -2.87
C ALA A 126 7.81 2.71 -2.89
N SER A 127 8.21 3.25 -1.76
CA SER A 127 9.32 4.21 -1.57
C SER A 127 10.70 3.57 -1.80
N PRO A 128 11.77 4.38 -1.94
CA PRO A 128 13.13 3.85 -2.11
C PRO A 128 13.64 3.04 -0.91
N THR A 129 13.32 3.47 0.32
CA THR A 129 13.62 2.75 1.57
C THR A 129 12.49 2.92 2.57
N ILE A 130 12.39 1.99 3.52
CA ILE A 130 11.37 2.00 4.58
C ILE A 130 11.93 2.46 5.94
N GLU A 131 13.20 2.81 6.02
CA GLU A 131 13.87 3.17 7.29
C GLU A 131 13.22 4.35 8.01
N PHE A 132 12.70 5.32 7.26
CA PHE A 132 12.11 6.55 7.77
C PHE A 132 10.83 6.33 8.64
N VAL A 133 10.22 5.16 8.57
CA VAL A 133 9.04 4.80 9.39
C VAL A 133 9.37 3.94 10.62
N SER A 134 10.65 3.81 10.98
CA SER A 134 11.08 3.02 12.15
C SER A 134 10.52 3.51 13.50
N ASP A 135 10.11 4.78 13.58
CA ASP A 135 9.41 5.31 14.74
C ASP A 135 7.90 4.95 14.76
N MET A 136 7.33 4.59 13.61
CA MET A 136 5.92 4.26 13.46
C MET A 136 5.65 2.77 13.54
N ASP A 137 6.54 1.95 12.95
CA ASP A 137 6.42 0.50 12.89
C ASP A 137 7.56 -0.19 13.66
N GLU A 138 7.23 -1.27 14.37
CA GLU A 138 8.20 -2.01 15.18
C GLU A 138 9.14 -2.87 14.32
N THR A 139 10.40 -2.45 14.18
CA THR A 139 11.44 -3.21 13.44
C THR A 139 11.68 -4.60 14.01
N LYS A 140 11.52 -4.77 15.34
CA LYS A 140 11.71 -6.06 16.04
C LYS A 140 10.74 -7.17 15.60
N LYS A 141 9.68 -6.85 14.85
CA LYS A 141 8.78 -7.84 14.25
C LYS A 141 9.38 -8.49 12.99
N ALA A 142 10.52 -8.01 12.51
CA ALA A 142 11.22 -8.46 11.31
C ALA A 142 12.71 -8.70 11.57
N LEU A 143 13.01 -9.66 12.43
CA LEU A 143 14.37 -9.90 12.92
C LEU A 143 15.36 -10.36 11.86
N GLU A 144 14.88 -10.88 10.73
CA GLU A 144 15.71 -11.36 9.64
C GLU A 144 15.87 -10.30 8.52
N LEU A 145 15.21 -9.15 8.63
CA LEU A 145 15.32 -8.08 7.67
C LEU A 145 16.59 -7.26 7.91
N THR A 146 17.56 -7.40 7.02
CA THR A 146 18.84 -6.67 7.09
C THR A 146 18.97 -5.55 6.07
N ASP A 147 18.12 -5.56 5.03
CA ASP A 147 18.07 -4.56 3.96
C ASP A 147 16.71 -3.87 3.96
N TYR A 148 16.70 -2.58 4.30
CA TYR A 148 15.51 -1.74 4.40
C TYR A 148 15.14 -1.06 3.06
N SER A 149 15.72 -1.46 1.93
CA SER A 149 15.26 -0.99 0.63
C SER A 149 13.81 -1.38 0.40
N GLY A 150 13.00 -0.44 -0.10
CA GLY A 150 11.64 -0.66 -0.54
C GLY A 150 11.60 -1.26 -1.96
N LEU A 151 10.42 -1.27 -2.57
CA LEU A 151 10.25 -1.70 -3.97
C LEU A 151 10.74 -0.64 -4.97
N HIS A 152 11.00 0.58 -4.51
CA HIS A 152 11.48 1.71 -5.32
C HIS A 152 10.63 1.89 -6.61
N LEU A 153 9.31 1.86 -6.44
CA LEU A 153 8.36 2.11 -7.53
C LEU A 153 8.22 3.59 -7.83
N VAL A 154 8.57 4.43 -6.86
CA VAL A 154 8.56 5.90 -6.91
C VAL A 154 9.84 6.46 -6.29
N ASP A 155 10.20 7.71 -6.65
CA ASP A 155 11.41 8.38 -6.14
C ASP A 155 11.14 9.26 -4.92
N PHE A 156 9.90 9.27 -4.41
CA PHE A 156 9.49 9.96 -3.20
C PHE A 156 9.22 8.99 -2.06
N TYR A 157 9.07 9.52 -0.84
CA TYR A 157 8.80 8.77 0.37
C TYR A 157 7.37 8.98 0.81
N PHE A 158 6.57 7.92 0.78
CA PHE A 158 5.15 7.96 1.12
C PHE A 158 4.95 7.87 2.63
N LEU A 159 4.39 8.90 3.27
CA LEU A 159 4.06 8.88 4.70
C LEU A 159 2.54 8.86 4.90
N PRO A 160 1.95 7.73 5.33
CA PRO A 160 0.51 7.62 5.59
C PRO A 160 0.10 8.25 6.92
N HIS A 161 -1.22 8.38 7.10
CA HIS A 161 -1.87 8.75 8.35
C HIS A 161 -1.48 10.11 8.92
N TYR A 162 -0.93 11.01 8.09
CA TYR A 162 -0.50 12.32 8.55
C TYR A 162 -1.62 13.05 9.27
N LEU A 163 -1.35 13.48 10.53
CA LEU A 163 -2.27 14.13 11.46
C LEU A 163 -3.54 13.32 11.81
N ASN A 164 -3.60 12.03 11.48
CA ASN A 164 -4.70 11.16 11.85
C ASN A 164 -4.40 10.38 13.15
N PHE A 165 -5.42 10.26 14.02
CA PHE A 165 -5.33 9.38 15.19
C PHE A 165 -5.20 7.90 14.76
N PRO A 166 -4.35 7.11 15.40
CA PRO A 166 -3.48 7.41 16.56
C PRO A 166 -2.08 7.94 16.17
N PHE A 167 -1.78 8.13 14.88
CA PHE A 167 -0.45 8.38 14.32
C PHE A 167 -0.04 9.87 14.30
N LYS A 168 -0.87 10.79 14.84
CA LYS A 168 -0.66 12.23 14.70
C LYS A 168 0.73 12.69 15.16
N GLU A 169 1.16 12.27 16.34
CA GLU A 169 2.42 12.72 16.93
C GLU A 169 3.62 12.12 16.20
N VAL A 170 3.60 10.82 15.94
CA VAL A 170 4.71 10.14 15.26
C VAL A 170 4.87 10.61 13.82
N THR A 171 3.77 10.82 13.08
CA THR A 171 3.87 11.34 11.71
C THR A 171 4.37 12.77 11.67
N GLN A 172 4.00 13.62 12.65
CA GLN A 172 4.55 14.97 12.75
C GLN A 172 6.04 14.94 13.06
N LYS A 173 6.50 14.04 13.94
CA LYS A 173 7.93 13.84 14.21
C LYS A 173 8.68 13.44 12.94
N ILE A 174 8.17 12.44 12.21
CA ILE A 174 8.79 11.98 10.94
C ILE A 174 8.86 13.13 9.92
N VAL A 175 7.81 13.95 9.81
CA VAL A 175 7.84 15.13 8.93
C VAL A 175 8.95 16.09 9.32
N ASN A 176 9.08 16.41 10.60
CA ASN A 176 10.11 17.32 11.09
C ASN A 176 11.54 16.79 10.83
N ASP A 177 11.76 15.50 11.04
CA ASP A 177 13.08 14.87 10.96
C ASP A 177 13.53 14.60 9.51
N TYR A 178 12.59 14.29 8.61
CA TYR A 178 12.91 13.78 7.28
C TYR A 178 12.58 14.74 6.13
N SER A 179 11.57 15.62 6.22
CA SER A 179 11.25 16.55 5.13
C SER A 179 12.40 17.42 4.64
N PRO A 180 13.37 17.81 5.51
CA PRO A 180 14.56 18.54 5.04
C PRO A 180 15.56 17.69 4.24
N LYS A 181 15.43 16.37 4.25
CA LYS A 181 16.45 15.43 3.75
C LYS A 181 15.98 14.62 2.54
N ILE A 182 14.66 14.38 2.42
CA ILE A 182 14.07 13.52 1.39
C ILE A 182 12.77 14.15 0.83
N ASP A 183 12.34 13.76 -0.37
CA ASP A 183 11.02 14.13 -0.91
C ASP A 183 9.91 13.34 -0.16
N LEU A 184 9.64 13.76 1.08
CA LEU A 184 8.62 13.14 1.92
C LEU A 184 7.24 13.67 1.54
N ARG A 185 6.30 12.77 1.28
CA ARG A 185 4.91 13.10 0.90
C ARG A 185 3.91 12.60 1.93
N PRO A 186 3.62 13.40 2.96
CA PRO A 186 2.63 13.05 3.96
C PRO A 186 1.22 13.20 3.42
N ILE A 187 0.36 12.20 3.63
CA ILE A 187 -1.06 12.24 3.29
C ILE A 187 -1.94 11.75 4.45
N SER A 188 -3.13 12.32 4.51
CA SER A 188 -4.17 11.91 5.48
C SER A 188 -4.95 10.68 4.99
N ASN A 189 -5.82 10.13 5.85
CA ASN A 189 -6.69 9.00 5.50
C ASN A 189 -7.72 9.33 4.41
N ASN A 190 -7.94 10.60 4.10
CA ASN A 190 -8.88 11.05 3.07
C ASN A 190 -8.19 11.36 1.73
N GLN A 191 -6.91 11.15 1.64
CA GLN A 191 -6.10 11.45 0.46
C GLN A 191 -5.52 10.18 -0.17
N VAL A 192 -5.16 10.28 -1.44
CA VAL A 192 -4.47 9.26 -2.22
C VAL A 192 -3.42 9.93 -3.11
N ILE A 193 -2.26 9.30 -3.25
CA ILE A 193 -1.31 9.63 -4.31
C ILE A 193 -1.50 8.64 -5.45
N THR A 194 -1.79 9.16 -6.64
CA THR A 194 -1.89 8.37 -7.86
C THR A 194 -0.66 8.59 -8.73
N VAL A 195 -0.17 7.51 -9.34
CA VAL A 195 0.92 7.55 -10.32
C VAL A 195 0.46 6.90 -11.60
N LEU A 196 0.52 7.63 -12.72
CA LEU A 196 0.21 7.14 -14.05
C LEU A 196 1.36 7.49 -15.00
N GLY A 197 2.26 6.53 -15.22
CA GLY A 197 3.54 6.81 -15.89
C GLY A 197 4.36 7.82 -15.08
N ASN A 198 4.58 9.01 -15.65
CA ASN A 198 5.31 10.11 -15.02
C ASN A 198 4.39 11.12 -14.32
N GLU A 199 3.07 10.97 -14.47
CA GLU A 199 2.10 11.87 -13.84
C GLU A 199 1.83 11.44 -12.41
N ILE A 200 2.07 12.33 -11.45
CA ILE A 200 1.82 12.11 -10.03
C ILE A 200 0.81 13.14 -9.55
N LYS A 201 -0.28 12.68 -8.95
CA LYS A 201 -1.33 13.55 -8.38
C LYS A 201 -1.65 13.16 -6.96
N THR A 202 -1.93 14.14 -6.11
CA THR A 202 -2.59 13.92 -4.82
C THR A 202 -4.06 14.29 -4.98
N LEU A 203 -4.94 13.31 -4.73
CA LEU A 203 -6.38 13.51 -4.77
C LEU A 203 -6.93 13.44 -3.34
N GLU A 204 -8.01 14.16 -3.09
CA GLU A 204 -8.70 14.15 -1.80
C GLU A 204 -10.17 13.79 -2.00
N LYS A 205 -10.69 12.95 -1.10
CA LYS A 205 -12.11 12.62 -1.07
C LYS A 205 -12.92 13.91 -0.86
N PRO A 206 -13.95 14.18 -1.68
CA PRO A 206 -14.80 15.34 -1.49
C PRO A 206 -15.38 15.36 -0.07
N LYS A 207 -15.26 16.52 0.61
CA LYS A 207 -15.92 16.71 1.92
C LYS A 207 -17.42 16.50 1.69
N ARG A 208 -18.05 15.64 2.52
CA ARG A 208 -19.51 15.54 2.50
C ARG A 208 -20.04 16.94 2.74
N GLY A 209 -20.70 17.50 1.74
CA GLY A 209 -21.35 18.79 1.87
C GLY A 209 -22.28 18.73 3.09
N THR A 210 -22.08 19.62 4.05
CA THR A 210 -23.09 19.91 5.07
C THR A 210 -24.35 20.31 4.31
N LYS A 211 -25.32 19.40 4.25
CA LYS A 211 -26.66 19.80 3.82
C LYS A 211 -27.08 20.93 4.78
N LYS A 212 -27.14 22.14 4.26
CA LYS A 212 -27.82 23.27 4.92
C LYS A 212 -29.29 22.97 5.00
#